data_3d8a2c143a4bf5c2487ec5412cd550bd
#
_entry.id   3d8a2c143a4bf5c2487ec5412cd550bd
#
_cell.length_a   1.000
_cell.length_b   1.000
_cell.length_c   1.000
_cell.angle_alpha   90.00
_cell.angle_beta   90.00
_cell.angle_gamma   90.00
#
_symmetry.space_group_name_H-M   'P 1'
#
loop_
_entity.id
_entity.type
_entity.pdbx_description
1 polymer ?
#
loop_
_entity_poly.entity_id
_entity_poly.type
_entity_poly.pdbx_seq_one_letter_code
_entity_poly.pdbx_strand_id
1 'polypeptide(L)'
;RCRRNGSRGGLAQNSAAERVDRLFRRRRERLAQSLAMVSALLGLSLVAVSLVKLFFGATSSVGRFSSAQAVQGILGAALVWVVLSGLAKRFFLNTLAQPSNQLRVFLFPLLVWPLFLVYRFAVEQQGEVKVYLRRITEGSIVEWLSFIFLLFSAWLLWQAVSDWGAFKARLAGQSLAVLLFFAAMEEMSWGQMIFNWGTPELLDSLNRQQETNIHNLAVFHDYTWIAFAVVFTFLASLCAINYLLPSYSSWRQSHLATLILPVSCSLSYFLIAAVIYWGVVVEKSGIDLAYLHTREQEIAECLAAIGIFIHCVSLYLTPSELSSSSCE
;
A
#
# COMPACT_ATOMS: atom_id res chain seq x y z
N ARG A 1 43.90 -44.76 7.44
CA ARG A 1 44.23 -43.47 6.75
C ARG A 1 42.94 -42.83 6.27
N CYS A 2 42.26 -42.03 7.10
CA CYS A 2 41.19 -41.13 6.70
C CYS A 2 41.80 -39.85 6.16
N ARG A 3 41.73 -39.64 4.84
CA ARG A 3 42.12 -38.35 4.22
C ARG A 3 41.01 -37.33 4.47
N ARG A 4 41.37 -36.24 5.11
CA ARG A 4 40.60 -35.01 5.27
C ARG A 4 40.15 -34.46 3.90
N ASN A 5 38.87 -34.59 3.56
CA ASN A 5 38.24 -33.85 2.45
C ASN A 5 37.50 -32.60 3.00
N GLY A 6 38.14 -31.87 3.93
CA GLY A 6 37.47 -30.77 4.67
C GLY A 6 37.57 -29.38 4.06
N SER A 7 38.30 -29.15 2.94
CA SER A 7 38.56 -27.78 2.48
C SER A 7 37.78 -27.30 1.26
N ARG A 8 37.13 -28.19 0.51
CA ARG A 8 36.36 -27.76 -0.68
C ARG A 8 34.92 -27.30 -0.37
N GLY A 9 34.31 -27.78 0.70
CA GLY A 9 32.94 -27.39 1.09
C GLY A 9 32.85 -25.94 1.59
N GLY A 10 33.85 -25.44 2.32
CA GLY A 10 33.86 -24.09 2.88
C GLY A 10 33.96 -22.97 1.81
N LEU A 11 34.73 -23.21 0.76
CA LEU A 11 34.88 -22.21 -0.32
C LEU A 11 33.60 -22.08 -1.18
N ALA A 12 32.88 -23.19 -1.40
CA ALA A 12 31.62 -23.18 -2.15
C ALA A 12 30.47 -22.51 -1.35
N GLN A 13 30.39 -22.75 -0.03
CA GLN A 13 29.41 -22.09 0.85
C GLN A 13 29.66 -20.58 0.97
N ASN A 14 30.91 -20.14 1.10
CA ASN A 14 31.24 -18.72 1.12
C ASN A 14 30.89 -18.02 -0.19
N SER A 15 31.10 -18.66 -1.34
CA SER A 15 30.75 -18.10 -2.65
C SER A 15 29.24 -17.98 -2.87
N ALA A 16 28.44 -18.90 -2.30
CA ALA A 16 26.97 -18.84 -2.37
C ALA A 16 26.44 -17.71 -1.46
N ALA A 17 26.94 -17.59 -0.23
CA ALA A 17 26.57 -16.52 0.69
C ALA A 17 26.87 -15.12 0.14
N GLU A 18 28.05 -14.95 -0.50
CA GLU A 18 28.41 -13.69 -1.16
C GLU A 18 27.53 -13.38 -2.37
N ARG A 19 27.09 -14.38 -3.15
CA ARG A 19 26.13 -14.17 -4.25
C ARG A 19 24.77 -13.70 -3.71
N VAL A 20 24.28 -14.34 -2.68
CA VAL A 20 23.01 -13.97 -2.02
C VAL A 20 23.08 -12.53 -1.50
N ASP A 21 24.16 -12.15 -0.79
CA ASP A 21 24.34 -10.76 -0.29
C ASP A 21 24.39 -9.73 -1.44
N ARG A 22 25.09 -10.04 -2.54
CA ARG A 22 25.10 -9.18 -3.74
C ARG A 22 23.74 -9.02 -4.38
N LEU A 23 22.93 -10.08 -4.45
CA LEU A 23 21.57 -10.02 -4.96
C LEU A 23 20.67 -9.16 -4.06
N PHE A 24 20.76 -9.35 -2.74
CA PHE A 24 20.06 -8.52 -1.77
C PHE A 24 20.38 -7.03 -1.93
N ARG A 25 21.67 -6.73 -2.01
CA ARG A 25 22.13 -5.35 -2.18
C ARG A 25 21.60 -4.73 -3.46
N ARG A 26 21.66 -5.44 -4.60
CA ARG A 26 21.12 -4.98 -5.89
C ARG A 26 19.59 -4.79 -5.87
N ARG A 27 18.83 -5.68 -5.22
CA ARG A 27 17.38 -5.53 -5.07
C ARG A 27 17.02 -4.33 -4.21
N ARG A 28 17.70 -4.16 -3.08
CA ARG A 28 17.53 -2.98 -2.21
C ARG A 28 17.83 -1.67 -2.94
N GLU A 29 18.91 -1.63 -3.71
CA GLU A 29 19.29 -0.44 -4.47
C GLU A 29 18.25 -0.11 -5.55
N ARG A 30 17.78 -1.10 -6.30
CA ARG A 30 16.71 -0.92 -7.30
C ARG A 30 15.41 -0.45 -6.66
N LEU A 31 14.98 -1.06 -5.57
CA LEU A 31 13.79 -0.64 -4.84
C LEU A 31 13.90 0.82 -4.38
N ALA A 32 15.02 1.18 -3.75
CA ALA A 32 15.24 2.53 -3.28
C ALA A 32 15.25 3.55 -4.44
N GLN A 33 15.84 3.19 -5.58
CA GLN A 33 15.84 4.05 -6.78
C GLN A 33 14.42 4.21 -7.34
N SER A 34 13.64 3.13 -7.44
CA SER A 34 12.26 3.19 -7.95
C SER A 34 11.36 4.00 -7.04
N LEU A 35 11.42 3.79 -5.72
CA LEU A 35 10.67 4.57 -4.75
C LEU A 35 11.07 6.05 -4.77
N ALA A 36 12.38 6.32 -4.90
CA ALA A 36 12.87 7.68 -5.04
C ALA A 36 12.34 8.34 -6.33
N MET A 37 12.40 7.64 -7.46
CA MET A 37 11.92 8.16 -8.74
C MET A 37 10.43 8.53 -8.68
N VAL A 38 9.61 7.68 -8.09
CA VAL A 38 8.15 7.96 -7.99
C VAL A 38 7.86 9.07 -7.00
N SER A 39 8.52 9.10 -5.85
CA SER A 39 8.38 10.23 -4.93
C SER A 39 8.76 11.54 -5.61
N ALA A 40 9.80 11.54 -6.46
CA ALA A 40 10.19 12.70 -7.24
C ALA A 40 9.13 13.08 -8.27
N LEU A 41 8.59 12.11 -9.02
CA LEU A 41 7.54 12.35 -10.01
C LEU A 41 6.26 12.88 -9.36
N LEU A 42 5.85 12.29 -8.23
CA LEU A 42 4.70 12.77 -7.46
C LEU A 42 4.94 14.21 -6.97
N GLY A 43 6.12 14.48 -6.39
CA GLY A 43 6.48 15.82 -5.93
C GLY A 43 6.47 16.84 -7.07
N LEU A 44 7.05 16.50 -8.22
CA LEU A 44 7.06 17.37 -9.41
C LEU A 44 5.64 17.61 -9.95
N SER A 45 4.78 16.58 -9.95
CA SER A 45 3.38 16.72 -10.37
C SER A 45 2.61 17.68 -9.47
N LEU A 46 2.76 17.57 -8.16
CA LEU A 46 2.14 18.48 -7.20
C LEU A 46 2.62 19.93 -7.37
N VAL A 47 3.92 20.12 -7.61
CA VAL A 47 4.49 21.43 -7.89
C VAL A 47 3.94 21.99 -9.22
N ALA A 48 3.91 21.18 -10.28
CA ALA A 48 3.41 21.57 -11.59
C ALA A 48 1.94 22.01 -11.53
N VAL A 49 1.07 21.21 -10.88
CA VAL A 49 -0.34 21.56 -10.69
C VAL A 49 -0.49 22.88 -9.93
N SER A 50 0.30 23.08 -8.87
CA SER A 50 0.26 24.31 -8.09
C SER A 50 0.71 25.52 -8.90
N LEU A 51 1.75 25.38 -9.72
CA LEU A 51 2.25 26.45 -10.62
C LEU A 51 1.23 26.77 -11.72
N VAL A 52 0.65 25.76 -12.37
CA VAL A 52 -0.38 25.97 -13.39
C VAL A 52 -1.55 26.78 -12.84
N LYS A 53 -2.03 26.41 -11.64
CA LYS A 53 -3.12 27.15 -10.99
C LYS A 53 -2.71 28.55 -10.51
N LEU A 54 -1.46 28.75 -10.13
CA LEU A 54 -0.93 30.07 -9.75
C LEU A 54 -0.88 31.02 -10.96
N PHE A 55 -0.37 30.55 -12.11
CA PHE A 55 -0.15 31.39 -13.26
C PHE A 55 -1.39 31.58 -14.16
N PHE A 56 -2.23 30.50 -14.25
CA PHE A 56 -3.36 30.48 -15.18
C PHE A 56 -4.72 30.54 -14.48
N GLY A 57 -4.78 30.36 -13.18
CA GLY A 57 -6.05 30.30 -12.44
C GLY A 57 -6.83 31.63 -12.39
N ALA A 58 -6.17 32.74 -12.67
CA ALA A 58 -6.82 34.07 -12.73
C ALA A 58 -7.55 34.31 -14.05
N THR A 59 -7.19 33.60 -15.13
CA THR A 59 -7.66 33.86 -16.50
C THR A 59 -8.50 32.75 -17.12
N SER A 60 -8.65 31.63 -16.41
CA SER A 60 -9.35 30.43 -16.91
C SER A 60 -10.38 29.89 -15.92
N SER A 61 -11.25 28.99 -16.42
CA SER A 61 -12.20 28.19 -15.61
C SER A 61 -11.55 27.28 -14.56
N VAL A 62 -10.22 27.28 -14.47
CA VAL A 62 -9.41 26.39 -13.57
C VAL A 62 -9.50 26.79 -12.09
N GLY A 63 -10.17 27.90 -11.75
CA GLY A 63 -10.35 28.36 -10.36
C GLY A 63 -9.13 29.07 -9.77
N ARG A 64 -9.37 29.88 -8.75
CA ARG A 64 -8.32 30.71 -8.11
C ARG A 64 -7.36 29.84 -7.29
N PHE A 65 -6.09 30.25 -7.25
CA PHE A 65 -5.07 29.65 -6.40
C PHE A 65 -5.49 29.75 -4.92
N SER A 66 -5.50 28.64 -4.22
CA SER A 66 -5.93 28.55 -2.82
C SER A 66 -4.77 28.19 -1.88
N SER A 67 -4.95 28.41 -0.60
CA SER A 67 -4.00 27.99 0.43
C SER A 67 -3.72 26.47 0.38
N ALA A 68 -4.71 25.66 0.01
CA ALA A 68 -4.53 24.23 -0.16
C ALA A 68 -3.53 23.91 -1.28
N GLN A 69 -3.55 24.63 -2.38
CA GLN A 69 -2.61 24.46 -3.48
C GLN A 69 -1.19 24.95 -3.15
N ALA A 70 -1.08 26.00 -2.33
CA ALA A 70 0.22 26.38 -1.77
C ALA A 70 0.81 25.27 -0.91
N VAL A 71 0.00 24.66 -0.05
CA VAL A 71 0.42 23.50 0.77
C VAL A 71 0.81 22.31 -0.10
N GLN A 72 0.04 21.99 -1.15
CA GLN A 72 0.39 20.93 -2.11
C GLN A 72 1.73 21.20 -2.79
N GLY A 73 1.98 22.42 -3.25
CA GLY A 73 3.24 22.82 -3.86
C GLY A 73 4.43 22.66 -2.89
N ILE A 74 4.27 23.10 -1.64
CA ILE A 74 5.29 22.96 -0.59
C ILE A 74 5.56 21.47 -0.28
N LEU A 75 4.50 20.66 -0.14
CA LEU A 75 4.65 19.21 0.09
C LEU A 75 5.34 18.55 -1.11
N GLY A 76 4.99 18.91 -2.33
CA GLY A 76 5.65 18.42 -3.53
C GLY A 76 7.15 18.79 -3.56
N ALA A 77 7.49 20.03 -3.26
CA ALA A 77 8.88 20.48 -3.16
C ALA A 77 9.65 19.76 -2.06
N ALA A 78 9.03 19.52 -0.88
CA ALA A 78 9.61 18.78 0.20
C ALA A 78 9.88 17.31 -0.17
N LEU A 79 8.95 16.65 -0.88
CA LEU A 79 9.14 15.30 -1.39
C LEU A 79 10.31 15.23 -2.38
N VAL A 80 10.39 16.15 -3.33
CA VAL A 80 11.54 16.23 -4.26
C VAL A 80 12.85 16.42 -3.49
N TRP A 81 12.87 17.32 -2.51
CA TRP A 81 14.06 17.55 -1.69
C TRP A 81 14.49 16.31 -0.89
N VAL A 82 13.54 15.59 -0.26
CA VAL A 82 13.81 14.35 0.47
C VAL A 82 14.43 13.30 -0.45
N VAL A 83 13.96 13.21 -1.69
CA VAL A 83 14.52 12.29 -2.69
C VAL A 83 15.93 12.70 -3.10
N LEU A 84 16.12 13.97 -3.49
CA LEU A 84 17.42 14.49 -3.94
C LEU A 84 18.49 14.41 -2.85
N SER A 85 18.11 14.60 -1.58
CA SER A 85 19.02 14.46 -0.44
C SER A 85 19.45 13.01 -0.14
N GLY A 86 18.82 12.01 -0.80
CA GLY A 86 19.05 10.60 -0.53
C GLY A 86 18.45 10.09 0.80
N LEU A 87 17.70 10.93 1.51
CA LEU A 87 17.04 10.55 2.77
C LEU A 87 15.98 9.45 2.53
N ALA A 88 15.22 9.50 1.44
CA ALA A 88 14.27 8.47 1.09
C ALA A 88 14.95 7.10 0.96
N LYS A 89 16.08 7.03 0.24
CA LYS A 89 16.85 5.80 0.10
C LYS A 89 17.31 5.25 1.46
N ARG A 90 17.85 6.10 2.34
CA ARG A 90 18.28 5.70 3.69
C ARG A 90 17.13 5.24 4.55
N PHE A 91 16.01 5.95 4.51
CA PHE A 91 14.81 5.61 5.26
C PHE A 91 14.29 4.22 4.87
N PHE A 92 14.04 3.97 3.57
CA PHE A 92 13.51 2.69 3.11
C PHE A 92 14.47 1.53 3.36
N LEU A 93 15.76 1.69 3.10
CA LEU A 93 16.74 0.63 3.33
C LEU A 93 16.90 0.27 4.82
N ASN A 94 16.90 1.26 5.70
CA ASN A 94 17.09 1.03 7.13
C ASN A 94 15.81 0.57 7.81
N THR A 95 14.65 1.07 7.38
CA THR A 95 13.36 0.80 8.04
C THR A 95 12.87 -0.62 7.79
N LEU A 96 12.94 -1.09 6.55
CA LEU A 96 12.38 -2.40 6.19
C LEU A 96 13.35 -3.58 6.41
N ALA A 97 14.65 -3.30 6.54
CA ALA A 97 15.67 -4.34 6.66
C ALA A 97 16.02 -4.72 8.11
N GLN A 98 15.64 -3.91 9.11
CA GLN A 98 15.99 -4.16 10.50
C GLN A 98 14.80 -4.61 11.34
N PRO A 99 14.92 -5.70 12.13
CA PRO A 99 13.84 -6.17 13.02
C PRO A 99 13.36 -5.12 14.02
N SER A 100 14.26 -4.25 14.51
CA SER A 100 13.93 -3.13 15.41
C SER A 100 12.96 -2.12 14.79
N ASN A 101 12.91 -2.02 13.47
CA ASN A 101 12.01 -1.12 12.77
C ASN A 101 10.64 -1.74 12.47
N GLN A 102 10.52 -3.07 12.51
CA GLN A 102 9.22 -3.74 12.35
C GLN A 102 8.23 -3.30 13.43
N LEU A 103 8.71 -3.10 14.68
CA LEU A 103 7.87 -2.55 15.74
C LEU A 103 7.40 -1.13 15.43
N ARG A 104 8.26 -0.27 14.88
CA ARG A 104 7.89 1.10 14.48
C ARG A 104 6.85 1.09 13.37
N VAL A 105 7.04 0.23 12.37
CA VAL A 105 6.07 0.02 11.28
C VAL A 105 4.73 -0.44 11.85
N PHE A 106 4.75 -1.41 12.76
CA PHE A 106 3.54 -1.90 13.44
C PHE A 106 2.85 -0.82 14.27
N LEU A 107 3.59 0.00 15.00
CA LEU A 107 3.03 1.05 15.86
C LEU A 107 2.52 2.27 15.07
N PHE A 108 3.01 2.49 13.86
CA PHE A 108 2.68 3.70 13.08
C PHE A 108 1.17 3.92 12.92
N PRO A 109 0.36 2.97 12.41
CA PRO A 109 -1.07 3.20 12.25
C PRO A 109 -1.81 3.31 13.59
N LEU A 110 -1.33 2.61 14.64
CA LEU A 110 -1.88 2.72 15.99
C LEU A 110 -1.69 4.10 16.61
N LEU A 111 -0.70 4.85 16.16
CA LEU A 111 -0.45 6.23 16.58
C LEU A 111 -1.19 7.24 15.68
N VAL A 112 -1.19 7.00 14.38
CA VAL A 112 -1.74 7.94 13.40
C VAL A 112 -3.26 7.94 13.41
N TRP A 113 -3.93 6.79 13.54
CA TRP A 113 -5.39 6.73 13.52
C TRP A 113 -6.04 7.48 14.69
N PRO A 114 -5.61 7.34 15.97
CA PRO A 114 -6.12 8.19 17.04
C PRO A 114 -5.94 9.69 16.81
N LEU A 115 -4.86 10.11 16.15
CA LEU A 115 -4.67 11.51 15.77
C LEU A 115 -5.72 11.98 14.75
N PHE A 116 -6.09 11.13 13.80
CA PHE A 116 -7.21 11.40 12.90
C PHE A 116 -8.53 11.55 13.65
N LEU A 117 -8.82 10.69 14.63
CA LEU A 117 -10.02 10.79 15.46
C LEU A 117 -10.04 12.09 16.28
N VAL A 118 -8.92 12.46 16.88
CA VAL A 118 -8.79 13.74 17.61
C VAL A 118 -9.01 14.93 16.68
N TYR A 119 -8.40 14.90 15.49
CA TYR A 119 -8.59 15.94 14.48
C TYR A 119 -10.06 16.03 14.04
N ARG A 120 -10.70 14.91 13.73
CA ARG A 120 -12.12 14.84 13.42
C ARG A 120 -12.95 15.48 14.52
N PHE A 121 -12.79 15.03 15.77
CA PHE A 121 -13.53 15.55 16.91
C PHE A 121 -13.37 17.07 17.07
N ALA A 122 -12.15 17.59 16.92
CA ALA A 122 -11.88 19.01 16.98
C ALA A 122 -12.63 19.81 15.89
N VAL A 123 -12.69 19.27 14.65
CA VAL A 123 -13.39 19.90 13.53
C VAL A 123 -14.91 19.80 13.70
N GLU A 124 -15.42 18.69 14.23
CA GLU A 124 -16.85 18.52 14.54
C GLU A 124 -17.33 19.51 15.59
N GLN A 125 -16.54 19.74 16.64
CA GLN A 125 -16.86 20.76 17.69
C GLN A 125 -16.94 22.18 17.14
N GLN A 126 -16.25 22.45 16.03
CA GLN A 126 -16.31 23.75 15.32
C GLN A 126 -17.47 23.81 14.31
N GLY A 127 -18.27 22.75 14.16
CA GLY A 127 -19.35 22.67 13.17
C GLY A 127 -18.86 22.48 11.73
N GLU A 128 -17.58 22.19 11.52
CA GLU A 128 -16.94 22.11 10.20
C GLU A 128 -16.74 20.65 9.70
N VAL A 129 -17.63 19.73 10.02
CA VAL A 129 -17.57 18.31 9.56
C VAL A 129 -17.35 18.20 8.05
N LYS A 130 -17.96 19.09 7.27
CA LYS A 130 -17.81 19.11 5.80
C LYS A 130 -16.36 19.35 5.35
N VAL A 131 -15.56 20.09 6.14
CA VAL A 131 -14.14 20.32 5.84
C VAL A 131 -13.33 19.05 6.06
N TYR A 132 -13.63 18.31 7.13
CA TYR A 132 -13.03 17.02 7.39
C TYR A 132 -13.35 16.01 6.28
N LEU A 133 -14.64 15.85 5.96
CA LEU A 133 -15.10 14.91 4.94
C LEU A 133 -14.46 15.18 3.58
N ARG A 134 -14.34 16.43 3.14
CA ARG A 134 -13.67 16.79 1.89
C ARG A 134 -12.19 16.39 1.83
N ARG A 135 -11.54 16.13 2.96
CA ARG A 135 -10.13 15.75 3.01
C ARG A 135 -9.91 14.24 2.95
N ILE A 136 -10.96 13.47 3.21
CA ILE A 136 -10.91 12.00 3.25
C ILE A 136 -11.80 11.33 2.20
N THR A 137 -12.62 12.09 1.46
CA THR A 137 -13.50 11.56 0.40
C THR A 137 -12.80 11.56 -0.97
N GLU A 138 -13.55 11.15 -1.97
CA GLU A 138 -13.15 11.03 -3.38
C GLU A 138 -12.31 12.23 -3.89
N GLY A 139 -11.25 11.96 -4.62
CA GLY A 139 -10.27 12.95 -5.07
C GLY A 139 -9.32 13.43 -3.98
N SER A 140 -9.40 12.87 -2.78
CA SER A 140 -8.55 13.25 -1.65
C SER A 140 -7.13 12.68 -1.77
N ILE A 141 -6.23 13.18 -0.92
CA ILE A 141 -4.87 12.65 -0.83
C ILE A 141 -4.85 11.19 -0.35
N VAL A 142 -5.88 10.76 0.40
CA VAL A 142 -5.99 9.40 0.94
C VAL A 142 -6.17 8.40 -0.20
N GLU A 143 -7.09 8.67 -1.11
CA GLU A 143 -7.36 7.85 -2.28
C GLU A 143 -6.16 7.81 -3.25
N TRP A 144 -5.49 8.94 -3.48
CA TRP A 144 -4.24 8.97 -4.24
C TRP A 144 -3.15 8.10 -3.61
N LEU A 145 -3.05 8.08 -2.28
CA LEU A 145 -2.11 7.22 -1.58
C LEU A 145 -2.48 5.74 -1.73
N SER A 146 -3.77 5.38 -1.63
CA SER A 146 -4.26 4.02 -1.87
C SER A 146 -3.85 3.55 -3.26
N PHE A 147 -4.16 4.34 -4.30
CA PHE A 147 -3.75 4.08 -5.67
C PHE A 147 -2.24 3.81 -5.80
N ILE A 148 -1.42 4.74 -5.29
CA ILE A 148 0.03 4.66 -5.39
C ILE A 148 0.55 3.39 -4.70
N PHE A 149 0.11 3.11 -3.49
CA PHE A 149 0.57 1.92 -2.75
C PHE A 149 0.14 0.62 -3.42
N LEU A 150 -1.09 0.54 -3.95
CA LEU A 150 -1.57 -0.63 -4.68
C LEU A 150 -0.82 -0.84 -6.00
N LEU A 151 -0.60 0.22 -6.76
CA LEU A 151 0.15 0.16 -8.03
C LEU A 151 1.59 -0.32 -7.80
N PHE A 152 2.25 0.21 -6.77
CA PHE A 152 3.59 -0.26 -6.40
C PHE A 152 3.60 -1.68 -5.90
N SER A 153 2.58 -2.08 -5.13
CA SER A 153 2.43 -3.44 -4.66
C SER A 153 2.32 -4.42 -5.83
N ALA A 154 1.51 -4.08 -6.84
CA ALA A 154 1.38 -4.87 -8.06
C ALA A 154 2.74 -5.04 -8.77
N TRP A 155 3.46 -3.96 -8.96
CA TRP A 155 4.78 -3.99 -9.60
C TRP A 155 5.82 -4.79 -8.78
N LEU A 156 5.91 -4.54 -7.47
CA LEU A 156 6.85 -5.25 -6.60
C LEU A 156 6.57 -6.73 -6.55
N LEU A 157 5.29 -7.10 -6.42
CA LEU A 157 4.89 -8.49 -6.37
C LEU A 157 5.22 -9.19 -7.69
N TRP A 158 4.90 -8.58 -8.83
CA TRP A 158 5.25 -9.12 -10.14
C TRP A 158 6.75 -9.40 -10.25
N GLN A 159 7.59 -8.43 -9.87
CA GLN A 159 9.04 -8.58 -9.87
C GLN A 159 9.54 -9.65 -8.89
N ALA A 160 8.94 -9.73 -7.70
CA ALA A 160 9.35 -10.69 -6.68
C ALA A 160 9.12 -12.14 -7.13
N VAL A 161 7.95 -12.41 -7.75
CA VAL A 161 7.55 -13.77 -8.12
C VAL A 161 8.06 -14.22 -9.48
N SER A 162 8.49 -13.30 -10.35
CA SER A 162 8.95 -13.63 -11.71
C SER A 162 10.12 -14.61 -11.72
N ASP A 163 10.98 -14.55 -10.71
CA ASP A 163 12.16 -15.43 -10.57
C ASP A 163 11.84 -16.76 -9.85
N TRP A 164 10.59 -17.00 -9.43
CA TRP A 164 10.24 -18.23 -8.72
C TRP A 164 10.22 -19.43 -9.66
N GLY A 165 10.98 -20.48 -9.32
CA GLY A 165 11.02 -21.74 -10.09
C GLY A 165 9.73 -22.53 -10.05
N ALA A 166 8.95 -22.41 -8.96
CA ALA A 166 7.68 -23.11 -8.77
C ALA A 166 6.57 -22.45 -9.62
N PHE A 167 6.24 -23.07 -10.77
CA PHE A 167 5.29 -22.52 -11.75
C PHE A 167 3.94 -22.11 -11.13
N LYS A 168 3.31 -22.98 -10.32
CA LYS A 168 2.00 -22.70 -9.71
C LYS A 168 2.05 -21.49 -8.76
N ALA A 169 3.10 -21.38 -7.94
CA ALA A 169 3.27 -20.25 -7.02
C ALA A 169 3.56 -18.94 -7.79
N ARG A 170 4.39 -19.02 -8.85
CA ARG A 170 4.65 -17.89 -9.73
C ARG A 170 3.37 -17.40 -10.40
N LEU A 171 2.56 -18.30 -10.98
CA LEU A 171 1.31 -17.94 -11.61
C LEU A 171 0.33 -17.32 -10.61
N ALA A 172 0.19 -17.89 -9.41
CA ALA A 172 -0.65 -17.32 -8.35
C ALA A 172 -0.19 -15.91 -7.95
N GLY A 173 1.12 -15.71 -7.79
CA GLY A 173 1.67 -14.39 -7.45
C GLY A 173 1.49 -13.37 -8.58
N GLN A 174 1.68 -13.77 -9.84
CA GLN A 174 1.43 -12.89 -11.00
C GLN A 174 -0.07 -12.55 -11.13
N SER A 175 -0.96 -13.51 -10.91
CA SER A 175 -2.40 -13.24 -10.89
C SER A 175 -2.78 -12.26 -9.78
N LEU A 176 -2.21 -12.42 -8.58
CA LEU A 176 -2.43 -11.47 -7.50
C LEU A 176 -1.87 -10.08 -7.83
N ALA A 177 -0.72 -9.99 -8.48
CA ALA A 177 -0.17 -8.71 -8.94
C ALA A 177 -1.10 -8.01 -9.95
N VAL A 178 -1.70 -8.77 -10.88
CA VAL A 178 -2.72 -8.25 -11.81
C VAL A 178 -3.95 -7.76 -11.04
N LEU A 179 -4.44 -8.51 -10.05
CA LEU A 179 -5.57 -8.08 -9.22
C LEU A 179 -5.27 -6.79 -8.44
N LEU A 180 -4.06 -6.64 -7.90
CA LEU A 180 -3.63 -5.40 -7.23
C LEU A 180 -3.54 -4.22 -8.20
N PHE A 181 -3.12 -4.45 -9.45
CA PHE A 181 -3.16 -3.44 -10.50
C PHE A 181 -4.60 -3.00 -10.81
N PHE A 182 -5.53 -3.96 -10.95
CA PHE A 182 -6.95 -3.63 -11.15
C PHE A 182 -7.51 -2.86 -9.96
N ALA A 183 -7.22 -3.28 -8.73
CA ALA A 183 -7.63 -2.54 -7.53
C ALA A 183 -7.08 -1.10 -7.52
N ALA A 184 -5.81 -0.89 -7.91
CA ALA A 184 -5.27 0.45 -8.07
C ALA A 184 -6.03 1.27 -9.12
N MET A 185 -6.38 0.67 -10.26
CA MET A 185 -7.14 1.37 -11.31
C MET A 185 -8.56 1.73 -10.87
N GLU A 186 -9.20 0.90 -10.03
CA GLU A 186 -10.50 1.19 -9.42
C GLU A 186 -10.44 2.43 -8.51
N GLU A 187 -9.37 2.61 -7.70
CA GLU A 187 -9.16 3.80 -6.86
C GLU A 187 -9.12 5.10 -7.68
N MET A 188 -8.61 5.03 -8.90
CA MET A 188 -8.48 6.19 -9.80
C MET A 188 -9.64 6.30 -10.80
N SER A 189 -10.72 5.55 -10.59
CA SER A 189 -11.84 5.46 -11.53
C SER A 189 -11.35 5.29 -12.97
N TRP A 190 -10.38 4.36 -13.15
CA TRP A 190 -9.71 4.06 -14.42
C TRP A 190 -9.07 5.26 -15.11
N GLY A 191 -8.62 6.23 -14.34
CA GLY A 191 -7.98 7.45 -14.85
C GLY A 191 -8.94 8.61 -15.07
N GLN A 192 -10.22 8.48 -14.79
CA GLN A 192 -11.19 9.57 -14.87
C GLN A 192 -10.73 10.78 -14.04
N MET A 193 -10.17 10.53 -12.86
CA MET A 193 -9.65 11.57 -11.98
C MET A 193 -8.45 12.35 -12.56
N ILE A 194 -7.69 11.71 -13.48
CA ILE A 194 -6.52 12.35 -14.14
C ILE A 194 -6.95 13.11 -15.38
N PHE A 195 -7.75 12.43 -16.24
CA PHE A 195 -8.07 12.91 -17.58
C PHE A 195 -9.40 13.65 -17.66
N ASN A 196 -10.19 13.59 -16.58
CA ASN A 196 -11.49 14.26 -16.45
C ASN A 196 -12.46 13.94 -17.60
N TRP A 197 -12.49 12.68 -18.06
CA TRP A 197 -13.48 12.22 -19.03
C TRP A 197 -14.84 11.95 -18.36
N GLY A 198 -15.92 12.08 -19.12
CA GLY A 198 -17.28 11.75 -18.65
C GLY A 198 -17.45 10.24 -18.48
N THR A 199 -18.23 9.84 -17.48
CA THR A 199 -18.61 8.44 -17.31
C THR A 199 -19.45 7.98 -18.51
N PRO A 200 -19.18 6.80 -19.11
CA PRO A 200 -20.03 6.26 -20.18
C PRO A 200 -21.48 6.11 -19.71
N GLU A 201 -22.47 6.45 -20.56
CA GLU A 201 -23.90 6.46 -20.21
C GLU A 201 -24.39 5.19 -19.54
N LEU A 202 -23.88 4.01 -19.97
CA LEU A 202 -24.21 2.73 -19.37
C LEU A 202 -23.77 2.64 -17.91
N LEU A 203 -22.56 3.11 -17.59
CA LEU A 203 -22.02 3.09 -16.23
C LEU A 203 -22.63 4.20 -15.38
N ASP A 204 -22.89 5.37 -15.95
CA ASP A 204 -23.51 6.51 -15.26
C ASP A 204 -24.87 6.13 -14.68
N SER A 205 -25.68 5.36 -15.43
CA SER A 205 -27.00 4.89 -14.98
C SER A 205 -26.95 3.81 -13.90
N LEU A 206 -25.84 3.07 -13.79
CA LEU A 206 -25.67 1.94 -12.87
C LEU A 206 -24.78 2.26 -11.67
N ASN A 207 -23.97 3.32 -11.74
CA ASN A 207 -23.01 3.71 -10.71
C ASN A 207 -23.59 4.84 -9.85
N ARG A 208 -23.58 4.67 -8.53
CA ARG A 208 -24.16 5.65 -7.59
C ARG A 208 -23.38 6.95 -7.50
N GLN A 209 -22.12 6.97 -7.93
CA GLN A 209 -21.22 8.11 -7.83
C GLN A 209 -20.92 8.75 -9.20
N GLN A 210 -21.49 8.22 -10.27
CA GLN A 210 -21.24 8.68 -11.64
C GLN A 210 -19.76 8.58 -12.04
N GLU A 211 -19.07 7.54 -11.54
CA GLU A 211 -17.68 7.26 -11.79
C GLU A 211 -17.47 6.02 -12.66
N THR A 212 -16.31 5.96 -13.32
CA THR A 212 -15.95 4.81 -14.16
C THR A 212 -15.26 3.73 -13.32
N ASN A 213 -15.90 3.27 -12.23
CA ASN A 213 -15.40 2.19 -11.39
C ASN A 213 -16.49 1.12 -11.17
N ILE A 214 -16.05 -0.10 -10.86
CA ILE A 214 -16.94 -1.26 -10.70
C ILE A 214 -17.47 -1.36 -9.27
N HIS A 215 -16.66 -0.99 -8.28
CA HIS A 215 -17.02 -1.14 -6.87
C HIS A 215 -18.18 -0.23 -6.44
N ASN A 216 -18.42 0.87 -7.15
CA ASN A 216 -19.53 1.79 -6.92
C ASN A 216 -20.81 1.43 -7.70
N LEU A 217 -20.82 0.32 -8.46
CA LEU A 217 -22.05 -0.18 -9.09
C LEU A 217 -23.07 -0.54 -8.03
N ALA A 218 -24.33 -0.12 -8.24
CA ALA A 218 -25.43 -0.29 -7.28
C ALA A 218 -25.59 -1.75 -6.80
N VAL A 219 -25.36 -2.73 -7.68
CA VAL A 219 -25.43 -4.17 -7.36
C VAL A 219 -24.39 -4.61 -6.33
N PHE A 220 -23.19 -4.02 -6.37
CA PHE A 220 -22.11 -4.39 -5.46
C PHE A 220 -22.09 -3.50 -4.21
N HIS A 221 -22.49 -2.25 -4.34
CA HIS A 221 -22.36 -1.24 -3.30
C HIS A 221 -22.96 -1.67 -1.95
N ASP A 222 -24.09 -2.36 -1.94
CA ASP A 222 -24.76 -2.74 -0.70
C ASP A 222 -24.05 -3.89 0.05
N TYR A 223 -23.17 -4.66 -0.62
CA TYR A 223 -22.43 -5.79 -0.05
C TYR A 223 -20.93 -5.52 0.12
N THR A 224 -20.42 -4.48 -0.51
CA THR A 224 -18.98 -4.15 -0.52
C THR A 224 -18.44 -3.94 0.90
N TRP A 225 -19.21 -3.32 1.78
CA TRP A 225 -18.83 -3.06 3.17
C TRP A 225 -18.54 -4.34 3.95
N ILE A 226 -19.43 -5.32 3.85
CA ILE A 226 -19.26 -6.62 4.51
C ILE A 226 -18.09 -7.36 3.87
N ALA A 227 -17.97 -7.33 2.55
CA ALA A 227 -16.88 -7.97 1.84
C ALA A 227 -15.51 -7.44 2.29
N PHE A 228 -15.33 -6.13 2.36
CA PHE A 228 -14.08 -5.52 2.84
C PHE A 228 -13.83 -5.78 4.33
N ALA A 229 -14.87 -5.70 5.18
CA ALA A 229 -14.73 -6.06 6.59
C ALA A 229 -14.19 -7.49 6.77
N VAL A 230 -14.75 -8.44 6.01
CA VAL A 230 -14.31 -9.85 6.03
C VAL A 230 -12.90 -9.99 5.46
N VAL A 231 -12.58 -9.36 4.34
CA VAL A 231 -11.24 -9.42 3.71
C VAL A 231 -10.18 -8.87 4.66
N PHE A 232 -10.40 -7.72 5.27
CA PHE A 232 -9.39 -7.13 6.17
C PHE A 232 -9.24 -7.92 7.47
N THR A 233 -10.35 -8.48 8.00
CA THR A 233 -10.28 -9.41 9.13
C THR A 233 -9.48 -10.67 8.77
N PHE A 234 -9.68 -11.21 7.57
CA PHE A 234 -8.93 -12.36 7.08
C PHE A 234 -7.45 -12.04 6.94
N LEU A 235 -7.07 -10.91 6.33
CA LEU A 235 -5.69 -10.48 6.21
C LEU A 235 -5.02 -10.24 7.57
N ALA A 236 -5.73 -9.63 8.52
CA ALA A 236 -5.24 -9.49 9.89
C ALA A 236 -5.01 -10.86 10.57
N SER A 237 -5.94 -11.80 10.36
CA SER A 237 -5.80 -13.18 10.86
C SER A 237 -4.60 -13.89 10.26
N LEU A 238 -4.35 -13.73 8.96
CA LEU A 238 -3.16 -14.29 8.31
C LEU A 238 -1.85 -13.71 8.87
N CYS A 239 -1.81 -12.41 9.17
CA CYS A 239 -0.66 -11.78 9.84
C CYS A 239 -0.42 -12.39 11.24
N ALA A 240 -1.49 -12.58 12.01
CA ALA A 240 -1.41 -13.21 13.33
C ALA A 240 -0.96 -14.66 13.23
N ILE A 241 -1.48 -15.42 12.28
CA ILE A 241 -1.04 -16.80 11.99
C ILE A 241 0.45 -16.81 11.63
N ASN A 242 0.91 -15.90 10.78
CA ASN A 242 2.31 -15.78 10.41
C ASN A 242 3.22 -15.51 11.63
N TYR A 243 2.74 -14.71 12.59
CA TYR A 243 3.46 -14.45 13.84
C TYR A 243 3.54 -15.68 14.74
N LEU A 244 2.44 -16.44 14.82
CA LEU A 244 2.32 -17.58 15.73
C LEU A 244 2.96 -18.87 15.19
N LEU A 245 3.05 -19.01 13.86
CA LEU A 245 3.63 -20.23 13.25
C LEU A 245 5.14 -20.30 13.50
N PRO A 246 5.62 -21.49 13.89
CA PRO A 246 7.05 -21.74 14.05
C PRO A 246 7.82 -21.49 12.73
N SER A 247 8.97 -20.83 12.82
CA SER A 247 9.79 -20.51 11.64
C SER A 247 10.34 -21.73 10.91
N TYR A 248 10.43 -22.88 11.60
CA TYR A 248 10.94 -24.14 11.07
C TYR A 248 9.90 -25.00 10.37
N SER A 249 8.64 -24.59 10.31
CA SER A 249 7.66 -25.40 9.57
C SER A 249 7.96 -25.38 8.08
N SER A 250 8.04 -26.55 7.45
CA SER A 250 8.32 -26.69 6.01
C SER A 250 7.30 -25.97 5.13
N TRP A 251 6.04 -25.93 5.60
CA TRP A 251 4.98 -25.19 4.90
C TRP A 251 5.26 -23.69 4.87
N ARG A 252 5.71 -23.09 5.98
CA ARG A 252 6.03 -21.65 6.05
C ARG A 252 7.17 -21.26 5.10
N GLN A 253 8.06 -22.20 4.78
CA GLN A 253 9.16 -21.98 3.84
C GLN A 253 8.72 -22.13 2.37
N SER A 254 7.50 -22.56 2.12
CA SER A 254 6.99 -22.68 0.75
C SER A 254 6.71 -21.30 0.14
N HIS A 255 6.89 -21.18 -1.18
CA HIS A 255 6.55 -19.97 -1.93
C HIS A 255 5.09 -19.55 -1.75
N LEU A 256 4.17 -20.54 -1.67
CA LEU A 256 2.75 -20.26 -1.51
C LEU A 256 2.45 -19.65 -0.13
N ALA A 257 3.03 -20.21 0.94
CA ALA A 257 2.88 -19.65 2.28
C ALA A 257 3.46 -18.24 2.37
N THR A 258 4.63 -18.03 1.79
CA THR A 258 5.28 -16.72 1.73
C THR A 258 4.44 -15.70 0.96
N LEU A 259 3.71 -16.12 -0.07
CA LEU A 259 2.78 -15.27 -0.82
C LEU A 259 1.53 -14.92 -0.01
N ILE A 260 0.95 -15.90 0.69
CA ILE A 260 -0.37 -15.77 1.35
C ILE A 260 -0.26 -15.14 2.74
N LEU A 261 0.84 -15.39 3.46
CA LEU A 261 1.02 -14.92 4.83
C LEU A 261 1.69 -13.53 4.85
N PRO A 262 0.93 -12.45 5.07
CA PRO A 262 1.53 -11.12 5.15
C PRO A 262 2.48 -11.03 6.34
N VAL A 263 3.47 -10.15 6.23
CA VAL A 263 4.43 -9.91 7.32
C VAL A 263 3.72 -9.42 8.59
N SER A 264 4.17 -9.89 9.74
CA SER A 264 3.47 -9.65 11.01
C SER A 264 3.36 -8.15 11.38
N CYS A 265 4.28 -7.31 10.93
CA CYS A 265 4.20 -5.87 11.16
C CYS A 265 3.06 -5.17 10.37
N SER A 266 2.45 -5.85 9.38
CA SER A 266 1.26 -5.34 8.68
C SER A 266 -0.05 -5.59 9.46
N LEU A 267 -0.01 -6.37 10.55
CA LEU A 267 -1.20 -6.72 11.35
C LEU A 267 -2.02 -5.50 11.78
N SER A 268 -1.37 -4.47 12.30
CA SER A 268 -2.05 -3.27 12.80
C SER A 268 -2.78 -2.49 11.70
N TYR A 269 -2.25 -2.50 10.48
CA TYR A 269 -2.89 -1.87 9.31
C TYR A 269 -4.20 -2.56 8.95
N PHE A 270 -4.17 -3.88 8.79
CA PHE A 270 -5.37 -4.65 8.47
C PHE A 270 -6.36 -4.70 9.63
N LEU A 271 -5.88 -4.73 10.88
CA LEU A 271 -6.75 -4.74 12.06
C LEU A 271 -7.55 -3.43 12.17
N ILE A 272 -6.89 -2.27 12.01
CA ILE A 272 -7.59 -0.98 12.05
C ILE A 272 -8.54 -0.86 10.86
N ALA A 273 -8.12 -1.27 9.65
CA ALA A 273 -9.00 -1.29 8.49
C ALA A 273 -10.25 -2.17 8.73
N ALA A 274 -10.08 -3.35 9.32
CA ALA A 274 -11.20 -4.22 9.69
C ALA A 274 -12.11 -3.55 10.72
N VAL A 275 -11.56 -2.93 11.77
CA VAL A 275 -12.36 -2.23 12.81
C VAL A 275 -13.18 -1.11 12.20
N ILE A 276 -12.60 -0.30 11.30
CA ILE A 276 -13.33 0.78 10.62
C ILE A 276 -14.46 0.19 9.77
N TYR A 277 -14.19 -0.83 8.95
CA TYR A 277 -15.22 -1.42 8.07
C TYR A 277 -16.32 -2.14 8.85
N TRP A 278 -15.99 -2.83 9.96
CA TRP A 278 -17.02 -3.37 10.84
C TRP A 278 -17.85 -2.26 11.48
N GLY A 279 -17.24 -1.13 11.84
CA GLY A 279 -17.97 0.06 12.29
C GLY A 279 -18.95 0.56 11.23
N VAL A 280 -18.54 0.64 9.96
CA VAL A 280 -19.42 1.00 8.83
C VAL A 280 -20.57 0.00 8.66
N VAL A 281 -20.33 -1.31 8.80
CA VAL A 281 -21.37 -2.34 8.74
C VAL A 281 -22.39 -2.16 9.86
N VAL A 282 -21.93 -1.85 11.09
CA VAL A 282 -22.79 -1.59 12.24
C VAL A 282 -23.63 -0.32 12.04
N GLU A 283 -23.03 0.77 11.54
CA GLU A 283 -23.73 2.01 11.22
C GLU A 283 -24.80 1.79 10.15
N LYS A 284 -24.49 1.04 9.10
CA LYS A 284 -25.45 0.65 8.04
C LYS A 284 -26.60 -0.23 8.55
N SER A 285 -26.41 -0.96 9.66
CA SER A 285 -27.49 -1.70 10.34
C SER A 285 -28.41 -0.82 11.20
N GLY A 286 -28.19 0.50 11.23
CA GLY A 286 -29.01 1.48 11.95
C GLY A 286 -28.53 1.82 13.36
N ILE A 287 -27.32 1.37 13.73
CA ILE A 287 -26.71 1.71 15.03
C ILE A 287 -25.75 2.88 14.80
N ASP A 288 -26.09 4.06 15.33
CA ASP A 288 -25.22 5.24 15.25
C ASP A 288 -23.98 5.05 16.15
N LEU A 289 -22.82 5.04 15.51
CA LEU A 289 -21.53 5.01 16.17
C LEU A 289 -20.97 6.44 16.17
N ALA A 290 -21.21 7.17 17.24
CA ALA A 290 -20.83 8.58 17.39
C ALA A 290 -19.33 8.91 17.09
N TYR A 291 -18.45 7.91 17.05
CA TYR A 291 -17.01 8.06 16.83
C TYR A 291 -16.52 7.56 15.47
N LEU A 292 -17.42 7.01 14.61
CA LEU A 292 -17.10 6.55 13.27
C LEU A 292 -18.07 7.16 12.27
N HIS A 293 -17.57 7.47 11.08
CA HIS A 293 -18.37 7.95 9.97
C HIS A 293 -18.20 7.03 8.77
N THR A 294 -19.27 6.80 8.01
CA THR A 294 -19.25 5.91 6.83
C THR A 294 -18.11 6.26 5.86
N ARG A 295 -17.76 7.54 5.73
CA ARG A 295 -16.70 8.01 4.84
C ARG A 295 -15.26 7.73 5.32
N GLU A 296 -15.08 7.22 6.53
CA GLU A 296 -13.74 6.82 7.02
C GLU A 296 -13.24 5.50 6.40
N GLN A 297 -14.08 4.84 5.60
CA GLN A 297 -13.67 3.71 4.77
C GLN A 297 -12.43 4.01 3.92
N GLU A 298 -12.32 5.22 3.36
CA GLU A 298 -11.16 5.63 2.55
C GLU A 298 -9.85 5.52 3.34
N ILE A 299 -9.90 5.88 4.64
CA ILE A 299 -8.73 5.71 5.53
C ILE A 299 -8.41 4.22 5.71
N ALA A 300 -9.43 3.37 5.85
CA ALA A 300 -9.25 1.93 6.01
C ALA A 300 -8.63 1.30 4.75
N GLU A 301 -9.07 1.69 3.57
CA GLU A 301 -8.54 1.24 2.28
C GLU A 301 -7.08 1.67 2.11
N CYS A 302 -6.75 2.90 2.44
CA CYS A 302 -5.38 3.40 2.44
C CYS A 302 -4.48 2.62 3.41
N LEU A 303 -4.94 2.36 4.62
CA LEU A 303 -4.19 1.54 5.58
C LEU A 303 -3.98 0.13 5.05
N ALA A 304 -5.01 -0.50 4.48
CA ALA A 304 -4.88 -1.83 3.88
C ALA A 304 -3.90 -1.82 2.70
N ALA A 305 -3.94 -0.82 1.83
CA ALA A 305 -3.00 -0.65 0.72
C ALA A 305 -1.55 -0.52 1.22
N ILE A 306 -1.30 0.22 2.30
CA ILE A 306 0.02 0.32 2.95
C ILE A 306 0.43 -1.05 3.52
N GLY A 307 -0.48 -1.77 4.18
CA GLY A 307 -0.21 -3.11 4.72
C GLY A 307 0.20 -4.11 3.63
N ILE A 308 -0.50 -4.09 2.49
CA ILE A 308 -0.17 -4.89 1.30
C ILE A 308 1.19 -4.48 0.73
N PHE A 309 1.45 -3.18 0.61
CA PHE A 309 2.72 -2.66 0.13
C PHE A 309 3.91 -3.13 0.98
N ILE A 310 3.80 -3.08 2.31
CA ILE A 310 4.84 -3.56 3.23
C ILE A 310 5.12 -5.05 3.00
N HIS A 311 4.08 -5.86 2.78
CA HIS A 311 4.22 -7.27 2.45
C HIS A 311 4.94 -7.48 1.11
N CYS A 312 4.52 -6.79 0.06
CA CYS A 312 5.14 -6.88 -1.28
C CYS A 312 6.61 -6.43 -1.28
N VAL A 313 6.95 -5.40 -0.49
CA VAL A 313 8.35 -5.00 -0.27
C VAL A 313 9.14 -6.12 0.40
N SER A 314 8.57 -6.78 1.41
CA SER A 314 9.22 -7.90 2.09
C SER A 314 9.48 -9.06 1.12
N LEU A 315 8.49 -9.43 0.30
CA LEU A 315 8.62 -10.46 -0.73
C LEU A 315 9.73 -10.10 -1.75
N TYR A 316 9.73 -8.87 -2.22
CA TYR A 316 10.72 -8.40 -3.20
C TYR A 316 12.16 -8.42 -2.63
N LEU A 317 12.30 -8.10 -1.35
CA LEU A 317 13.61 -8.10 -0.68
C LEU A 317 14.11 -9.50 -0.30
N THR A 318 13.23 -10.52 -0.25
CA THR A 318 13.61 -11.90 0.07
C THR A 318 14.10 -12.62 -1.20
N PRO A 319 15.36 -13.11 -1.26
CA PRO A 319 15.85 -13.82 -2.44
C PRO A 319 15.15 -15.15 -2.65
N SER A 320 14.88 -15.49 -3.91
CA SER A 320 14.27 -16.77 -4.32
C SER A 320 15.13 -18.00 -4.02
N GLU A 321 16.45 -17.82 -3.89
CA GLU A 321 17.40 -18.93 -3.66
C GLU A 321 17.31 -19.54 -2.24
N LEU A 322 16.78 -18.80 -1.25
CA LEU A 322 16.61 -19.31 0.12
C LEU A 322 15.50 -20.38 0.22
N SER A 323 14.60 -20.46 -0.75
CA SER A 323 13.50 -21.42 -0.77
C SER A 323 13.84 -22.71 -1.53
N SER A 324 14.92 -22.74 -2.30
CA SER A 324 15.31 -23.92 -3.10
C SER A 324 16.27 -24.87 -2.36
N SER A 325 16.91 -24.43 -1.27
CA SER A 325 17.89 -25.23 -0.54
C SER A 325 17.29 -26.24 0.46
N SER A 326 15.96 -26.31 0.58
CA SER A 326 15.26 -27.24 1.50
C SER A 326 14.69 -28.50 0.81
N CYS A 327 15.02 -28.75 -0.47
CA CYS A 327 14.53 -29.90 -1.22
C CYS A 327 15.67 -30.80 -1.74
N GLU A 328 16.78 -30.96 -1.00
CA GLU A 328 17.75 -32.05 -1.21
C GLU A 328 17.85 -32.96 0.02
#